data_e29357d378fcadeaf6068a508a72f270
#
_entry.id   e29357d378fcadeaf6068a508a72f270
#
_cell.length_a   1.000
_cell.length_b   1.000
_cell.length_c   1.000
_cell.angle_alpha   90.00
_cell.angle_beta   90.00
_cell.angle_gamma   90.00
#
_symmetry.space_group_name_H-M   'P 1'
#
loop_
_entity.id
_entity.type
_entity.pdbx_description
1 polymer ?
#
loop_
_entity_poly.entity_id
_entity_poly.type
_entity_poly.pdbx_seq_one_letter_code
_entity_poly.pdbx_strand_id
1 'polypeptide(L)'
;MAYFTSNTYQLKRKILSFTNKISRELTKPGRKFTADITYGMLASESCLLTDIADQLHEPSKKVNVVERLSRHLEKGTPPLSSAAYLQQVKKMVPSEPVIHIDDSNVTKPDGYKFEALGIVRDGSESTSTKNVYKKGYHVTEACVLAANNHPVSIFSRIHSSSEKGYKSVNT
;
A
#
# COMPACT_ATOMS: atom_id res chain seq x y z
N MET A 1 -8.30 25.65 -18.40
CA MET A 1 -8.06 25.99 -16.99
C MET A 1 -8.77 24.98 -16.12
N ALA A 2 -8.02 24.18 -15.36
CA ALA A 2 -8.64 23.26 -14.40
C ALA A 2 -9.17 24.08 -13.22
N TYR A 3 -10.47 24.10 -13.03
CA TYR A 3 -11.09 24.68 -11.84
C TYR A 3 -10.76 23.78 -10.65
N PHE A 4 -9.71 24.14 -9.90
CA PHE A 4 -9.47 23.55 -8.61
C PHE A 4 -10.55 24.02 -7.65
N THR A 5 -11.48 23.15 -7.30
CA THR A 5 -12.44 23.45 -6.25
C THR A 5 -11.68 23.65 -4.93
N SER A 6 -12.21 24.49 -4.04
CA SER A 6 -11.65 24.72 -2.69
C SER A 6 -11.35 23.39 -1.97
N ASN A 7 -12.19 22.37 -2.16
CA ASN A 7 -12.03 21.04 -1.57
C ASN A 7 -10.79 20.28 -2.09
N THR A 8 -10.52 20.36 -3.41
CA THR A 8 -9.33 19.71 -3.99
C THR A 8 -8.04 20.33 -3.45
N TYR A 9 -8.00 21.65 -3.29
CA TYR A 9 -6.86 22.34 -2.72
C TYR A 9 -6.63 21.94 -1.26
N GLN A 10 -7.69 21.90 -0.45
CA GLN A 10 -7.62 21.49 0.94
C GLN A 10 -7.16 20.04 1.09
N LEU A 11 -7.64 19.13 0.24
CA LEU A 11 -7.22 17.72 0.22
C LEU A 11 -5.73 17.59 -0.11
N LYS A 12 -5.27 18.25 -1.18
CA LYS A 12 -3.84 18.28 -1.53
C LYS A 12 -2.97 18.78 -0.37
N ARG A 13 -3.40 19.85 0.31
CA ARG A 13 -2.68 20.39 1.46
C ARG A 13 -2.61 19.41 2.64
N LYS A 14 -3.70 18.69 2.93
CA LYS A 14 -3.74 17.63 3.97
C LYS A 14 -2.80 16.49 3.62
N ILE A 15 -2.81 16.01 2.36
CA ILE A 15 -1.91 14.96 1.87
C ILE A 15 -0.46 15.39 2.03
N LEU A 16 -0.10 16.58 1.54
CA LEU A 16 1.27 17.10 1.65
C LEU A 16 1.71 17.26 3.10
N SER A 17 0.82 17.73 3.99
CA SER A 17 1.13 17.83 5.42
C SER A 17 1.39 16.46 6.04
N PHE A 18 0.60 15.45 5.71
CA PHE A 18 0.78 14.10 6.20
C PHE A 18 2.05 13.45 5.64
N THR A 19 2.23 13.48 4.32
CA THR A 19 3.39 12.87 3.65
C THR A 19 4.70 13.50 4.10
N ASN A 20 4.74 14.81 4.34
CA ASN A 20 5.91 15.50 4.91
C ASN A 20 6.28 14.98 6.31
N LYS A 21 5.29 14.61 7.14
CA LYS A 21 5.56 14.07 8.48
C LYS A 21 6.19 12.67 8.40
N ILE A 22 5.68 11.80 7.54
CA ILE A 22 6.14 10.41 7.42
C ILE A 22 7.41 10.27 6.57
N SER A 23 7.77 11.27 5.78
CA SER A 23 8.94 11.27 4.90
C SER A 23 10.03 12.26 5.30
N ARG A 24 9.95 12.86 6.49
CA ARG A 24 10.84 13.93 6.93
C ARG A 24 12.32 13.57 6.82
N GLU A 25 12.66 12.34 7.20
CA GLU A 25 14.03 11.83 7.23
C GLU A 25 14.51 11.30 5.86
N LEU A 26 13.65 11.34 4.85
CA LEU A 26 13.99 10.90 3.51
C LEU A 26 14.71 12.00 2.72
N THR A 27 15.47 11.57 1.71
CA THR A 27 16.04 12.47 0.71
C THR A 27 14.95 13.23 -0.06
N LYS A 28 15.30 14.35 -0.68
CA LYS A 28 14.34 15.13 -1.50
C LYS A 28 13.58 14.29 -2.55
N PRO A 29 14.24 13.38 -3.32
CA PRO A 29 13.52 12.47 -4.21
C PRO A 29 12.57 11.51 -3.48
N GLY A 30 12.96 10.98 -2.33
CA GLY A 30 12.10 10.10 -1.52
C GLY A 30 10.87 10.84 -1.00
N ARG A 31 11.00 12.06 -0.51
CA ARG A 31 9.86 12.88 -0.10
C ARG A 31 8.91 13.19 -1.24
N LYS A 32 9.46 13.53 -2.42
CA LYS A 32 8.65 13.73 -3.62
C LYS A 32 7.88 12.46 -3.98
N PHE A 33 8.56 11.30 -3.99
CA PHE A 33 7.92 10.01 -4.27
C PHE A 33 6.76 9.72 -3.29
N THR A 34 6.98 9.91 -1.97
CA THR A 34 5.93 9.67 -0.97
C THR A 34 4.70 10.56 -1.21
N ALA A 35 4.92 11.83 -1.55
CA ALA A 35 3.83 12.75 -1.86
C ALA A 35 3.10 12.36 -3.17
N ASP A 36 3.85 12.07 -4.22
CA ASP A 36 3.33 11.72 -5.55
C ASP A 36 2.49 10.43 -5.50
N ILE A 37 3.02 9.36 -4.87
CA ILE A 37 2.32 8.08 -4.78
C ILE A 37 1.03 8.20 -3.96
N THR A 38 1.11 8.87 -2.81
CA THR A 38 -0.06 9.05 -1.93
C THR A 38 -1.15 9.88 -2.62
N TYR A 39 -0.76 11.00 -3.24
CA TYR A 39 -1.72 11.83 -3.96
C TYR A 39 -2.30 11.11 -5.17
N GLY A 40 -1.44 10.49 -5.97
CA GLY A 40 -1.86 9.82 -7.20
C GLY A 40 -2.81 8.65 -6.94
N MET A 41 -2.54 7.81 -5.94
CA MET A 41 -3.44 6.71 -5.54
C MET A 41 -4.81 7.23 -5.11
N LEU A 42 -4.85 8.27 -4.27
CA LEU A 42 -6.11 8.86 -3.80
C LEU A 42 -6.88 9.57 -4.92
N ALA A 43 -6.18 10.21 -5.86
CA ALA A 43 -6.80 10.94 -6.96
C ALA A 43 -7.28 10.05 -8.11
N SER A 44 -6.59 8.92 -8.35
CA SER A 44 -6.95 7.96 -9.39
C SER A 44 -7.87 6.83 -8.89
N GLU A 45 -8.02 6.69 -7.57
CA GLU A 45 -8.68 5.53 -6.93
C GLU A 45 -8.08 4.18 -7.42
N SER A 46 -6.79 4.19 -7.77
CA SER A 46 -6.08 3.07 -8.38
C SER A 46 -4.68 2.92 -7.79
N CYS A 47 -4.17 1.67 -7.77
CA CYS A 47 -2.79 1.36 -7.45
C CYS A 47 -1.91 1.20 -8.71
N LEU A 48 -2.46 1.34 -9.92
CA LEU A 48 -1.71 1.24 -11.16
C LEU A 48 -0.85 2.48 -11.37
N LEU A 49 0.46 2.30 -11.57
CA LEU A 49 1.39 3.41 -11.75
C LEU A 49 1.07 4.29 -12.94
N THR A 50 0.42 3.74 -13.97
CA THR A 50 -0.06 4.48 -15.14
C THR A 50 -1.16 5.47 -14.78
N ASP A 51 -2.11 5.06 -13.95
CA ASP A 51 -3.23 5.89 -13.52
C ASP A 51 -2.76 6.97 -12.53
N ILE A 52 -1.85 6.58 -11.63
CA ILE A 52 -1.17 7.50 -10.71
C ILE A 52 -0.44 8.58 -11.50
N ALA A 53 0.35 8.19 -12.52
CA ALA A 53 1.13 9.13 -13.33
C ALA A 53 0.24 10.14 -14.07
N ASP A 54 -0.95 9.74 -14.53
CA ASP A 54 -1.90 10.64 -15.15
C ASP A 54 -2.40 11.73 -14.20
N GLN A 55 -2.59 11.41 -12.93
CA GLN A 55 -3.04 12.37 -11.92
C GLN A 55 -1.97 13.37 -11.48
N LEU A 56 -0.69 13.06 -11.69
CA LEU A 56 0.40 13.95 -11.30
C LEU A 56 0.54 15.16 -12.23
N HIS A 57 0.05 15.07 -13.47
CA HIS A 57 0.10 16.13 -14.48
C HIS A 57 1.50 16.75 -14.65
N GLU A 58 2.54 15.92 -14.57
CA GLU A 58 3.92 16.36 -14.76
C GLU A 58 4.20 16.69 -16.25
N PRO A 59 5.08 17.68 -16.55
CA PRO A 59 5.44 18.00 -17.92
C PRO A 59 6.26 16.91 -18.61
N SER A 60 6.80 15.96 -17.84
CA SER A 60 7.55 14.80 -18.34
C SER A 60 6.63 13.81 -19.05
N LYS A 61 7.19 13.02 -20.00
CA LYS A 61 6.45 11.93 -20.63
C LYS A 61 5.97 10.93 -19.56
N LYS A 62 4.73 10.45 -19.70
CA LYS A 62 4.10 9.50 -18.76
C LYS A 62 4.99 8.29 -18.44
N VAL A 63 5.65 7.71 -19.45
CA VAL A 63 6.56 6.56 -19.26
C VAL A 63 7.69 6.88 -18.28
N ASN A 64 8.29 8.07 -18.34
CA ASN A 64 9.36 8.48 -17.44
C ASN A 64 8.86 8.65 -15.99
N VAL A 65 7.62 9.11 -15.82
CA VAL A 65 6.98 9.21 -14.50
C VAL A 65 6.74 7.82 -13.92
N VAL A 66 6.19 6.91 -14.71
CA VAL A 66 5.96 5.50 -14.30
C VAL A 66 7.28 4.83 -13.93
N GLU A 67 8.33 4.95 -14.74
CA GLU A 67 9.66 4.39 -14.42
C GLU A 67 10.26 4.98 -13.16
N ARG A 68 10.09 6.28 -12.93
CA ARG A 68 10.55 6.94 -11.70
C ARG A 68 9.85 6.37 -10.48
N LEU A 69 8.53 6.20 -10.53
CA LEU A 69 7.74 5.63 -9.44
C LEU A 69 8.13 4.16 -9.20
N SER A 70 8.25 3.36 -10.25
CA SER A 70 8.67 1.95 -10.17
C SER A 70 10.03 1.79 -9.48
N ARG A 71 11.04 2.56 -9.92
CA ARG A 71 12.39 2.53 -9.30
C ARG A 71 12.39 2.91 -7.82
N HIS A 72 11.46 3.74 -7.37
CA HIS A 72 11.31 4.02 -5.95
C HIS A 72 10.63 2.89 -5.19
N LEU A 73 9.64 2.21 -5.79
CA LEU A 73 8.99 1.05 -5.18
C LEU A 73 9.97 -0.12 -5.00
N GLU A 74 10.86 -0.36 -5.96
CA GLU A 74 11.90 -1.40 -5.86
C GLU A 74 12.81 -1.23 -4.63
N LYS A 75 13.01 -0.01 -4.17
CA LYS A 75 13.82 0.27 -2.96
C LYS A 75 13.10 -0.10 -1.66
N GLY A 76 11.81 -0.41 -1.73
CA GLY A 76 10.98 -0.66 -0.55
C GLY A 76 10.71 0.58 0.29
N THR A 77 9.99 0.38 1.39
CA THR A 77 9.68 1.45 2.33
C THR A 77 10.80 1.59 3.37
N PRO A 78 11.45 2.75 3.48
CA PRO A 78 12.50 2.95 4.48
C PRO A 78 11.94 2.75 5.91
N PRO A 79 12.66 2.06 6.80
CA PRO A 79 12.22 1.80 8.19
C PRO A 79 11.84 3.08 8.95
N LEU A 80 12.55 4.19 8.71
CA LEU A 80 12.26 5.49 9.32
C LEU A 80 10.88 6.03 8.92
N SER A 81 10.45 5.79 7.67
CA SER A 81 9.10 6.19 7.21
C SER A 81 8.01 5.37 7.87
N SER A 82 8.23 4.06 8.02
CA SER A 82 7.30 3.18 8.74
C SER A 82 7.17 3.59 10.20
N ALA A 83 8.29 3.85 10.89
CA ALA A 83 8.28 4.34 12.26
C ALA A 83 7.55 5.69 12.39
N ALA A 84 7.82 6.64 11.48
CA ALA A 84 7.14 7.93 11.46
C ALA A 84 5.63 7.79 11.17
N TYR A 85 5.24 6.86 10.30
CA TYR A 85 3.84 6.53 10.07
C TYR A 85 3.15 6.02 11.34
N LEU A 86 3.73 5.03 12.01
CA LEU A 86 3.20 4.48 13.27
C LEU A 86 3.08 5.56 14.37
N GLN A 87 4.00 6.52 14.41
CA GLN A 87 3.88 7.67 15.31
C GLN A 87 2.67 8.58 14.99
N GLN A 88 2.25 8.68 13.72
CA GLN A 88 1.02 9.39 13.37
C GLN A 88 -0.22 8.55 13.75
N VAL A 89 -0.20 7.24 13.48
CA VAL A 89 -1.27 6.32 13.87
C VAL A 89 -1.52 6.38 15.38
N LYS A 90 -0.45 6.34 16.19
CA LYS A 90 -0.54 6.41 17.65
C LYS A 90 -1.32 7.64 18.16
N LYS A 91 -1.36 8.73 17.40
CA LYS A 91 -2.12 9.94 17.76
C LYS A 91 -3.62 9.84 17.45
N MET A 92 -4.03 8.85 16.65
CA MET A 92 -5.39 8.67 16.17
C MET A 92 -6.14 7.55 16.88
N VAL A 93 -5.41 6.69 17.58
CA VAL A 93 -5.98 5.53 18.27
C VAL A 93 -6.22 5.82 19.76
N PRO A 94 -7.19 5.15 20.41
CA PRO A 94 -7.43 5.27 21.85
C PRO A 94 -6.24 4.73 22.65
N SER A 95 -6.24 4.97 23.97
CA SER A 95 -5.20 4.52 24.90
C SER A 95 -5.08 2.99 24.98
N GLU A 96 -6.19 2.29 24.80
CA GLU A 96 -6.27 0.82 24.81
C GLU A 96 -6.83 0.34 23.47
N PRO A 97 -6.00 0.29 22.42
CA PRO A 97 -6.46 -0.10 21.10
C PRO A 97 -6.67 -1.62 21.01
N VAL A 98 -7.74 -2.03 20.34
CA VAL A 98 -7.91 -3.42 19.91
C VAL A 98 -7.22 -3.61 18.57
N ILE A 99 -6.37 -4.62 18.49
CA ILE A 99 -5.68 -5.00 17.25
C ILE A 99 -6.47 -6.13 16.60
N HIS A 100 -6.86 -5.91 15.36
CA HIS A 100 -7.47 -6.92 14.50
C HIS A 100 -6.40 -7.46 13.56
N ILE A 101 -6.24 -8.78 13.54
CA ILE A 101 -5.30 -9.46 12.65
C ILE A 101 -6.12 -10.39 11.76
N ASP A 102 -5.87 -10.31 10.46
CA ASP A 102 -6.55 -11.15 9.47
C ASP A 102 -5.57 -11.63 8.41
N ASP A 103 -5.76 -12.86 7.96
CA ASP A 103 -5.01 -13.46 6.86
C ASP A 103 -5.91 -13.58 5.63
N SER A 104 -5.42 -13.11 4.51
CA SER A 104 -6.10 -13.19 3.23
C SER A 104 -5.20 -13.74 2.12
N ASN A 105 -5.79 -14.06 0.99
CA ASN A 105 -5.07 -14.57 -0.17
C ASN A 105 -5.26 -13.64 -1.37
N VAL A 106 -4.16 -13.32 -2.03
CA VAL A 106 -4.17 -12.58 -3.29
C VAL A 106 -3.82 -13.50 -4.43
N THR A 107 -4.80 -13.83 -5.25
CA THR A 107 -4.60 -14.69 -6.43
C THR A 107 -4.02 -13.91 -7.60
N LYS A 108 -3.03 -14.51 -8.28
CA LYS A 108 -2.36 -13.97 -9.47
C LYS A 108 -2.18 -15.09 -10.51
N PRO A 109 -3.26 -15.62 -11.11
CA PRO A 109 -3.18 -16.78 -12.00
C PRO A 109 -2.25 -16.54 -13.19
N ASP A 110 -2.21 -15.31 -13.73
CA ASP A 110 -1.39 -14.90 -14.88
C ASP A 110 -0.07 -14.22 -14.49
N GLY A 111 0.31 -14.34 -13.23
CA GLY A 111 1.49 -13.66 -12.66
C GLY A 111 2.82 -14.33 -12.96
N TYR A 112 3.11 -14.68 -14.22
CA TYR A 112 4.31 -15.45 -14.60
C TYR A 112 5.66 -14.79 -14.28
N LYS A 113 5.67 -13.49 -14.03
CA LYS A 113 6.90 -12.72 -13.71
C LYS A 113 7.04 -12.38 -12.23
N PHE A 114 6.08 -12.79 -11.40
CA PHE A 114 6.18 -12.54 -9.96
C PHE A 114 7.12 -13.55 -9.31
N GLU A 115 8.03 -13.01 -8.46
CA GLU A 115 8.99 -13.83 -7.73
C GLU A 115 8.30 -14.66 -6.65
N ALA A 116 8.79 -15.88 -6.45
CA ALA A 116 8.33 -16.80 -5.41
C ALA A 116 6.79 -16.94 -5.34
N LEU A 117 6.11 -16.93 -6.50
CA LEU A 117 4.66 -17.07 -6.55
C LEU A 117 4.24 -18.46 -6.09
N GLY A 118 3.58 -18.54 -4.94
CA GLY A 118 3.12 -19.77 -4.32
C GLY A 118 1.74 -20.23 -4.80
N ILE A 119 1.19 -21.19 -4.06
CA ILE A 119 -0.18 -21.67 -4.28
C ILE A 119 -1.02 -21.26 -3.07
N VAL A 120 -2.16 -20.64 -3.32
CA VAL A 120 -3.10 -20.19 -2.30
C VAL A 120 -4.52 -20.66 -2.61
N ARG A 121 -5.35 -20.78 -1.59
CA ARG A 121 -6.77 -21.08 -1.78
C ARG A 121 -7.48 -19.83 -2.31
N ASP A 122 -8.22 -19.99 -3.39
CA ASP A 122 -9.11 -18.95 -3.89
C ASP A 122 -10.45 -19.02 -3.14
N GLY A 123 -10.66 -18.10 -2.21
CA GLY A 123 -11.88 -18.05 -1.41
C GLY A 123 -13.13 -17.69 -2.23
N SER A 124 -12.96 -16.94 -3.32
CA SER A 124 -14.08 -16.52 -4.18
C SER A 124 -14.64 -17.64 -5.06
N GLU A 125 -13.81 -18.61 -5.44
CA GLU A 125 -14.20 -19.75 -6.25
C GLU A 125 -14.33 -21.06 -5.45
N SER A 126 -13.90 -21.07 -4.19
CA SER A 126 -14.03 -22.22 -3.30
C SER A 126 -15.44 -22.31 -2.73
N THR A 127 -15.94 -23.53 -2.57
CA THR A 127 -17.22 -23.83 -1.92
C THR A 127 -16.99 -24.66 -0.65
N SER A 128 -18.05 -24.94 0.11
CA SER A 128 -17.97 -25.82 1.29
C SER A 128 -17.55 -27.25 0.96
N THR A 129 -17.76 -27.68 -0.30
CA THR A 129 -17.47 -29.05 -0.77
C THR A 129 -16.25 -29.14 -1.69
N LYS A 130 -15.76 -28.00 -2.23
CA LYS A 130 -14.65 -27.99 -3.19
C LYS A 130 -13.71 -26.81 -2.94
N ASN A 131 -12.45 -27.10 -2.64
CA ASN A 131 -11.42 -26.09 -2.57
C ASN A 131 -10.81 -25.85 -3.97
N VAL A 132 -10.69 -24.58 -4.34
CA VAL A 132 -10.01 -24.14 -5.56
C VAL A 132 -8.69 -23.47 -5.15
N TYR A 133 -7.60 -23.86 -5.81
CA TYR A 133 -6.27 -23.32 -5.55
C TYR A 133 -5.73 -22.64 -6.80
N LYS A 134 -5.09 -21.50 -6.61
CA LYS A 134 -4.47 -20.70 -7.67
C LYS A 134 -3.09 -20.23 -7.26
N LYS A 135 -2.30 -19.78 -8.24
CA LYS A 135 -1.06 -19.06 -7.97
C LYS A 135 -1.36 -17.75 -7.24
N GLY A 136 -0.56 -17.42 -6.21
CA GLY A 136 -0.79 -16.23 -5.42
C GLY A 136 0.11 -16.11 -4.20
N TYR A 137 -0.24 -15.19 -3.34
CA TYR A 137 0.45 -14.91 -2.07
C TYR A 137 -0.54 -14.93 -0.92
N HIS A 138 -0.07 -15.32 0.26
CA HIS A 138 -0.75 -15.03 1.52
C HIS A 138 -0.41 -13.61 1.97
N VAL A 139 -1.37 -12.91 2.53
CA VAL A 139 -1.20 -11.56 3.08
C VAL A 139 -1.71 -11.57 4.51
N THR A 140 -0.84 -11.25 5.46
CA THR A 140 -1.23 -11.00 6.84
C THR A 140 -1.33 -9.49 7.03
N GLU A 141 -2.47 -9.02 7.49
CA GLU A 141 -2.76 -7.61 7.77
C GLU A 141 -3.12 -7.46 9.25
N ALA A 142 -2.57 -6.42 9.89
CA ALA A 142 -3.02 -6.00 11.20
C ALA A 142 -3.48 -4.55 11.16
N CYS A 143 -4.64 -4.28 11.73
CA CYS A 143 -5.18 -2.94 11.84
C CYS A 143 -5.66 -2.62 13.25
N VAL A 144 -5.76 -1.32 13.54
CA VAL A 144 -6.38 -0.78 14.74
C VAL A 144 -7.52 0.14 14.36
N LEU A 145 -8.53 0.27 15.22
CA LEU A 145 -9.58 1.25 15.03
C LEU A 145 -9.12 2.61 15.55
N ALA A 146 -9.17 3.62 14.71
CA ALA A 146 -9.02 5.01 15.13
C ALA A 146 -10.23 5.46 15.96
N ALA A 147 -10.12 6.59 16.66
CA ALA A 147 -11.19 7.12 17.50
C ALA A 147 -12.53 7.38 16.76
N ASN A 148 -12.51 7.50 15.44
CA ASN A 148 -13.68 7.63 14.57
C ASN A 148 -14.16 6.28 13.99
N ASN A 149 -13.73 5.15 14.54
CA ASN A 149 -14.02 3.78 14.10
C ASN A 149 -13.54 3.42 12.68
N HIS A 150 -12.64 4.20 12.08
CA HIS A 150 -12.01 3.80 10.82
C HIS A 150 -10.81 2.87 11.08
N PRO A 151 -10.72 1.74 10.37
CA PRO A 151 -9.57 0.86 10.47
C PRO A 151 -8.32 1.54 9.88
N VAL A 152 -7.22 1.43 10.59
CA VAL A 152 -5.91 1.95 10.17
C VAL A 152 -4.91 0.80 10.20
N SER A 153 -4.30 0.52 9.06
CA SER A 153 -3.26 -0.52 8.96
C SER A 153 -2.04 -0.14 9.79
N ILE A 154 -1.54 -1.10 10.56
CA ILE A 154 -0.32 -0.96 11.35
C ILE A 154 0.77 -1.95 10.94
N PHE A 155 0.39 -3.02 10.26
CA PHE A 155 1.29 -4.03 9.76
C PHE A 155 0.66 -4.70 8.54
N SER A 156 1.47 -4.95 7.52
CA SER A 156 1.11 -5.77 6.38
C SER A 156 2.33 -6.57 5.92
N ARG A 157 2.14 -7.85 5.66
CA ARG A 157 3.19 -8.73 5.17
C ARG A 157 2.66 -9.70 4.12
N ILE A 158 3.40 -9.81 3.04
CA ILE A 158 3.18 -10.82 2.00
C ILE A 158 4.04 -12.02 2.30
N HIS A 159 3.46 -13.21 2.21
CA HIS A 159 4.12 -14.50 2.40
C HIS A 159 3.91 -15.35 1.15
N SER A 160 4.90 -16.18 0.84
CA SER A 160 4.78 -17.16 -0.23
C SER A 160 5.14 -18.56 0.25
N SER A 161 4.29 -19.53 -0.09
CA SER A 161 4.58 -20.95 0.14
C SER A 161 5.76 -21.47 -0.68
N SER A 162 6.22 -20.70 -1.67
CA SER A 162 7.40 -21.02 -2.51
C SER A 162 8.70 -20.42 -2.00
N GLU A 163 8.67 -19.61 -0.93
CA GLU A 163 9.87 -19.05 -0.33
C GLU A 163 10.66 -20.10 0.43
N LYS A 164 12.00 -20.04 0.30
CA LYS A 164 12.89 -20.92 1.06
C LYS A 164 12.76 -20.65 2.56
N GLY A 165 12.39 -21.67 3.31
CA GLY A 165 12.19 -21.59 4.76
C GLY A 165 10.76 -21.24 5.19
N TYR A 166 9.82 -21.06 4.25
CA TYR A 166 8.41 -20.92 4.57
C TYR A 166 7.93 -22.19 5.31
N LYS A 167 7.26 -22.01 6.43
CA LYS A 167 6.64 -23.12 7.20
C LYS A 167 5.12 -22.97 7.23
N SER A 168 4.65 -21.80 7.61
CA SER A 168 3.23 -21.42 7.60
C SER A 168 3.09 -19.91 7.74
N VAL A 169 1.87 -19.37 7.55
CA VAL A 169 1.56 -17.95 7.81
C VAL A 169 1.63 -17.61 9.30
N ASN A 170 1.58 -18.62 10.18
CA ASN A 170 1.53 -18.47 11.63
C ASN A 170 2.91 -18.68 12.32
N THR A 171 4.02 -18.69 11.55
CA THR A 171 5.38 -18.86 12.10
C THR A 171 6.25 -17.62 11.96
#